data_8681c9448a309948a206eaf26bdfbefc
#
_entry.id   8681c9448a309948a206eaf26bdfbefc
#
_cell.length_a   1.000
_cell.length_b   1.000
_cell.length_c   1.000
_cell.angle_alpha   90.00
_cell.angle_beta   90.00
_cell.angle_gamma   90.00
#
_symmetry.space_group_name_H-M   'P 1'
#
loop_
_entity.id
_entity.type
_entity.pdbx_description
1 polymer ?
#
loop_
_entity_poly.entity_id
_entity_poly.type
_entity_poly.pdbx_seq_one_letter_code
_entity_poly.pdbx_strand_id
1 'polypeptide(L)'
;MKKNVWLLSLILLFASHLSIYGNVVTADSDSIRMRQVFAEMPDSILGILTKYNRLDCIDFIENNLPAKVENRLGGQTELKCLTEDYLSLQLTVSSRVEMKLLPETDGNYYICMARTYSGPIPETTLKLYRQDWTEVEGNKWLKRPEYDDYWQMPDSVSESDVKRWKQMQDMYLIEVTLSADSRSIIFTLQPGEVEY
;
A
#
# COMPACT_ATOMS: atom_id res chain seq x y z
N MET A 1 -89.84 -15.12 18.84
CA MET A 1 -88.62 -14.86 19.59
C MET A 1 -87.50 -15.63 18.92
N LYS A 2 -86.77 -15.03 18.04
CA LYS A 2 -85.64 -15.67 17.33
C LYS A 2 -84.49 -14.70 17.24
N LYS A 3 -83.38 -15.02 17.88
CA LYS A 3 -82.15 -14.24 17.84
C LYS A 3 -81.37 -14.74 16.66
N ASN A 4 -81.11 -13.84 15.71
CA ASN A 4 -80.23 -14.08 14.59
C ASN A 4 -78.80 -13.86 15.04
N VAL A 5 -78.01 -14.92 15.01
CA VAL A 5 -76.53 -14.84 15.22
C VAL A 5 -75.94 -14.61 13.86
N TRP A 6 -75.37 -13.41 13.69
CA TRP A 6 -74.60 -13.11 12.52
C TRP A 6 -73.19 -13.66 12.74
N LEU A 7 -72.83 -14.72 12.02
CA LEU A 7 -71.47 -15.18 11.90
C LEU A 7 -70.75 -14.26 10.93
N LEU A 8 -69.98 -13.31 11.45
CA LEU A 8 -69.03 -12.58 10.69
C LEU A 8 -67.83 -13.49 10.41
N SER A 9 -67.78 -14.05 9.20
CA SER A 9 -66.61 -14.73 8.66
C SER A 9 -65.50 -13.70 8.37
N LEU A 10 -64.58 -13.55 9.30
CA LEU A 10 -63.37 -12.74 9.11
C LEU A 10 -62.44 -13.54 8.25
N ILE A 11 -62.45 -13.31 6.92
CA ILE A 11 -61.46 -13.82 6.00
C ILE A 11 -60.18 -12.99 6.25
N LEU A 12 -59.29 -13.53 7.05
CA LEU A 12 -57.89 -13.05 7.17
C LEU A 12 -57.18 -13.40 5.87
N LEU A 13 -57.12 -12.42 4.97
CA LEU A 13 -56.21 -12.43 3.85
C LEU A 13 -54.78 -12.30 4.41
N PHE A 14 -54.15 -13.43 4.64
CA PHE A 14 -52.71 -13.51 4.80
C PHE A 14 -52.08 -13.13 3.45
N ALA A 15 -51.86 -11.83 3.23
CA ALA A 15 -50.97 -11.39 2.20
C ALA A 15 -49.54 -11.82 2.62
N SER A 16 -49.18 -13.02 2.19
CA SER A 16 -47.78 -13.46 2.24
C SER A 16 -46.98 -12.50 1.38
N HIS A 17 -46.37 -11.48 2.01
CA HIS A 17 -45.32 -10.73 1.41
C HIS A 17 -44.16 -11.71 1.19
N LEU A 18 -44.12 -12.30 0.01
CA LEU A 18 -42.91 -12.92 -0.52
C LEU A 18 -41.94 -11.80 -0.72
N SER A 19 -41.16 -11.44 0.32
CA SER A 19 -39.94 -10.67 0.17
C SER A 19 -39.02 -11.55 -0.64
N ILE A 20 -39.01 -11.35 -1.96
CA ILE A 20 -37.95 -11.78 -2.82
C ILE A 20 -36.76 -10.93 -2.36
N TYR A 21 -35.99 -11.43 -1.41
CA TYR A 21 -34.62 -11.04 -1.26
C TYR A 21 -33.94 -11.49 -2.56
N GLY A 22 -34.05 -10.68 -3.58
CA GLY A 22 -33.07 -10.69 -4.64
C GLY A 22 -31.73 -10.48 -3.93
N ASN A 23 -30.96 -11.55 -3.82
CA ASN A 23 -29.53 -11.37 -3.71
C ASN A 23 -29.19 -10.52 -4.92
N VAL A 24 -29.11 -9.22 -4.71
CA VAL A 24 -28.24 -8.36 -5.51
C VAL A 24 -26.89 -8.94 -5.23
N VAL A 25 -26.50 -9.91 -6.05
CA VAL A 25 -25.11 -10.13 -6.35
C VAL A 25 -24.72 -8.79 -6.94
N THR A 26 -24.32 -7.86 -6.08
CA THR A 26 -23.44 -6.80 -6.49
C THR A 26 -22.33 -7.59 -7.13
N ALA A 27 -22.29 -7.60 -8.46
CA ALA A 27 -21.10 -7.96 -9.17
C ALA A 27 -20.03 -7.22 -8.40
N ASP A 28 -19.19 -7.98 -7.70
CA ASP A 28 -17.97 -7.50 -7.09
C ASP A 28 -17.32 -6.80 -8.27
N SER A 29 -17.49 -5.47 -8.34
CA SER A 29 -16.80 -4.68 -9.34
C SER A 29 -15.38 -5.10 -9.08
N ASP A 30 -14.71 -5.72 -10.06
CA ASP A 30 -13.37 -6.28 -9.95
C ASP A 30 -12.49 -5.28 -9.20
N SER A 31 -12.62 -5.27 -7.89
CA SER A 31 -11.78 -4.43 -7.05
C SER A 31 -10.41 -5.06 -7.15
N ILE A 32 -9.61 -4.44 -8.00
CA ILE A 32 -8.25 -4.87 -8.25
C ILE A 32 -7.56 -4.86 -6.90
N ARG A 33 -7.12 -6.05 -6.51
CA ARG A 33 -6.49 -6.26 -5.21
C ARG A 33 -4.98 -6.30 -5.40
N MET A 34 -4.26 -5.81 -4.43
CA MET A 34 -2.78 -5.87 -4.43
C MET A 34 -2.26 -7.30 -4.67
N ARG A 35 -2.99 -8.32 -4.21
CA ARG A 35 -2.71 -9.72 -4.49
C ARG A 35 -2.54 -10.00 -5.99
N GLN A 36 -3.50 -9.58 -6.80
CA GLN A 36 -3.48 -9.79 -8.25
C GLN A 36 -2.36 -8.98 -8.90
N VAL A 37 -2.23 -7.71 -8.52
CA VAL A 37 -1.17 -6.82 -9.00
C VAL A 37 0.22 -7.41 -8.75
N PHE A 38 0.43 -7.99 -7.55
CA PHE A 38 1.70 -8.63 -7.21
C PHE A 38 1.93 -9.94 -7.99
N ALA A 39 0.90 -10.76 -8.16
CA ALA A 39 0.98 -12.01 -8.92
C ALA A 39 1.32 -11.75 -10.40
N GLU A 40 0.73 -10.71 -11.01
CA GLU A 40 0.87 -10.36 -12.41
C GLU A 40 2.07 -9.45 -12.72
N MET A 41 2.76 -8.94 -11.69
CA MET A 41 3.92 -8.07 -11.84
C MET A 41 4.98 -8.72 -12.78
N PRO A 42 5.51 -7.98 -13.75
CA PRO A 42 6.60 -8.46 -14.58
C PRO A 42 7.86 -8.75 -13.74
N ASP A 43 8.57 -9.84 -14.07
CA ASP A 43 9.82 -10.20 -13.38
C ASP A 43 10.90 -9.12 -13.49
N SER A 44 10.82 -8.25 -14.52
CA SER A 44 11.75 -7.13 -14.71
C SER A 44 11.65 -6.05 -13.60
N ILE A 45 10.51 -5.94 -12.92
CA ILE A 45 10.30 -4.94 -11.86
C ILE A 45 11.09 -5.30 -10.59
N LEU A 46 11.04 -6.57 -10.20
CA LEU A 46 11.83 -7.10 -9.08
C LEU A 46 12.62 -8.34 -9.56
N GLY A 47 13.70 -8.12 -10.29
CA GLY A 47 14.46 -9.15 -11.03
C GLY A 47 14.94 -10.34 -10.22
N ILE A 48 15.00 -10.24 -8.89
CA ILE A 48 15.40 -11.36 -8.02
C ILE A 48 14.24 -12.26 -7.60
N LEU A 49 12.98 -11.87 -7.89
CA LEU A 49 11.78 -12.57 -7.47
C LEU A 49 10.96 -13.00 -8.67
N THR A 50 10.93 -14.30 -8.96
CA THR A 50 10.17 -14.84 -10.08
C THR A 50 8.67 -14.79 -9.85
N LYS A 51 7.88 -14.96 -10.93
CA LYS A 51 6.42 -15.10 -10.79
C LYS A 51 6.04 -16.27 -9.88
N TYR A 52 6.74 -17.40 -9.95
CA TYR A 52 6.48 -18.55 -9.08
C TYR A 52 6.75 -18.21 -7.61
N ASN A 53 7.88 -17.55 -7.31
CA ASN A 53 8.17 -17.10 -5.94
C ASN A 53 7.08 -16.17 -5.39
N ARG A 54 6.52 -15.27 -6.23
CA ARG A 54 5.44 -14.38 -5.80
C ARG A 54 4.15 -15.13 -5.50
N LEU A 55 3.81 -16.12 -6.33
CA LEU A 55 2.64 -16.98 -6.11
C LEU A 55 2.80 -17.80 -4.83
N ASP A 56 3.98 -18.38 -4.57
CA ASP A 56 4.28 -19.12 -3.34
C ASP A 56 4.17 -18.20 -2.11
N CYS A 57 4.70 -16.97 -2.18
CA CYS A 57 4.55 -15.99 -1.10
C CYS A 57 3.08 -15.67 -0.80
N ILE A 58 2.26 -15.50 -1.84
CA ILE A 58 0.82 -15.25 -1.70
C ILE A 58 0.15 -16.45 -1.05
N ASP A 59 0.40 -17.64 -1.54
CA ASP A 59 -0.19 -18.88 -0.99
C ASP A 59 0.17 -19.06 0.49
N PHE A 60 1.44 -18.87 0.84
CA PHE A 60 1.89 -18.99 2.23
C PHE A 60 1.21 -17.98 3.16
N ILE A 61 1.16 -16.70 2.80
CA ILE A 61 0.57 -15.69 3.67
C ILE A 61 -0.94 -15.88 3.83
N GLU A 62 -1.64 -16.28 2.77
CA GLU A 62 -3.07 -16.58 2.80
C GLU A 62 -3.40 -17.80 3.67
N ASN A 63 -2.48 -18.75 3.77
CA ASN A 63 -2.59 -19.92 4.66
C ASN A 63 -1.99 -19.69 6.05
N ASN A 64 -1.65 -18.45 6.43
CA ASN A 64 -1.03 -18.07 7.70
C ASN A 64 0.32 -18.80 7.96
N LEU A 65 1.04 -19.10 6.90
CA LEU A 65 2.39 -19.65 6.94
C LEU A 65 3.44 -18.53 6.79
N PRO A 66 4.68 -18.76 7.25
CA PRO A 66 5.78 -17.84 6.96
C PRO A 66 6.00 -17.72 5.45
N ALA A 67 5.69 -16.57 4.88
CA ALA A 67 5.73 -16.34 3.43
C ALA A 67 7.17 -16.06 2.95
N LYS A 68 8.06 -17.04 3.11
CA LYS A 68 9.49 -16.98 2.76
C LYS A 68 9.79 -17.88 1.58
N VAL A 69 10.53 -17.33 0.63
CA VAL A 69 10.97 -18.03 -0.57
C VAL A 69 12.45 -17.76 -0.83
N GLU A 70 13.14 -18.72 -1.42
CA GLU A 70 14.48 -18.48 -1.94
C GLU A 70 14.41 -17.61 -3.21
N ASN A 71 15.22 -16.57 -3.27
CA ASN A 71 15.30 -15.68 -4.41
C ASN A 71 16.45 -16.04 -5.36
N ARG A 72 16.50 -15.42 -6.55
CA ARG A 72 17.51 -15.71 -7.58
C ARG A 72 18.96 -15.44 -7.16
N LEU A 73 19.19 -14.76 -6.04
CA LEU A 73 20.53 -14.50 -5.50
C LEU A 73 20.96 -15.54 -4.45
N GLY A 74 20.15 -16.58 -4.21
CA GLY A 74 20.40 -17.60 -3.19
C GLY A 74 20.09 -17.12 -1.76
N GLY A 75 19.50 -15.93 -1.60
CA GLY A 75 19.01 -15.41 -0.33
C GLY A 75 17.51 -15.62 -0.17
N GLN A 76 16.97 -15.17 0.94
CA GLN A 76 15.53 -15.27 1.22
C GLN A 76 14.82 -13.93 1.00
N THR A 77 13.64 -14.02 0.42
CA THR A 77 12.64 -12.94 0.36
C THR A 77 11.45 -13.34 1.22
N GLU A 78 10.87 -12.40 1.96
CA GLU A 78 9.72 -12.63 2.81
C GLU A 78 8.63 -11.60 2.54
N LEU A 79 7.42 -12.06 2.22
CA LEU A 79 6.22 -11.23 2.17
C LEU A 79 5.72 -11.00 3.60
N LYS A 80 5.86 -9.77 4.09
CA LYS A 80 5.55 -9.40 5.48
C LYS A 80 4.09 -9.04 5.69
N CYS A 81 3.50 -8.38 4.69
CA CYS A 81 2.13 -7.91 4.74
C CYS A 81 1.51 -7.93 3.34
N LEU A 82 0.26 -8.32 3.27
CA LEU A 82 -0.56 -8.25 2.06
C LEU A 82 -1.99 -7.89 2.47
N THR A 83 -2.46 -6.73 2.01
CA THR A 83 -3.83 -6.26 2.17
C THR A 83 -4.49 -6.04 0.80
N GLU A 84 -5.68 -5.48 0.75
CA GLU A 84 -6.36 -5.18 -0.52
C GLU A 84 -5.59 -4.19 -1.38
N ASP A 85 -4.93 -3.20 -0.77
CA ASP A 85 -4.27 -2.09 -1.46
C ASP A 85 -2.81 -1.87 -1.07
N TYR A 86 -2.24 -2.72 -0.19
CA TYR A 86 -0.88 -2.58 0.29
C TYR A 86 -0.14 -3.91 0.35
N LEU A 87 1.16 -3.84 0.14
CA LEU A 87 2.09 -4.96 0.24
C LEU A 87 3.42 -4.48 0.82
N SER A 88 4.02 -5.32 1.67
CA SER A 88 5.39 -5.13 2.18
C SER A 88 6.20 -6.42 2.04
N LEU A 89 7.38 -6.29 1.41
CA LEU A 89 8.36 -7.35 1.17
C LEU A 89 9.68 -7.00 1.84
N GLN A 90 10.22 -7.92 2.65
CA GLN A 90 11.65 -7.94 2.91
C GLN A 90 12.32 -8.66 1.73
N LEU A 91 12.91 -7.88 0.82
CA LEU A 91 13.41 -8.41 -0.45
C LEU A 91 14.75 -9.13 -0.28
N THR A 92 15.66 -8.56 0.54
CA THR A 92 16.92 -9.13 1.00
C THR A 92 17.19 -8.66 2.44
N VAL A 93 18.27 -9.08 3.06
CA VAL A 93 18.66 -8.60 4.40
C VAL A 93 18.84 -7.08 4.46
N SER A 94 19.17 -6.46 3.33
CA SER A 94 19.47 -5.02 3.22
C SER A 94 18.51 -4.24 2.32
N SER A 95 17.41 -4.84 1.87
CA SER A 95 16.44 -4.11 1.04
C SER A 95 15.02 -4.56 1.27
N ARG A 96 14.10 -3.59 1.34
CA ARG A 96 12.66 -3.83 1.41
C ARG A 96 11.93 -3.12 0.26
N VAL A 97 10.76 -3.61 -0.05
CA VAL A 97 9.85 -3.01 -1.02
C VAL A 97 8.47 -2.89 -0.40
N GLU A 98 7.86 -1.74 -0.54
CA GLU A 98 6.48 -1.48 -0.18
C GLU A 98 5.73 -1.05 -1.43
N MET A 99 4.51 -1.52 -1.59
CA MET A 99 3.62 -1.09 -2.68
C MET A 99 2.27 -0.69 -2.14
N LYS A 100 1.70 0.37 -2.72
CA LYS A 100 0.35 0.87 -2.41
C LYS A 100 -0.40 1.15 -3.69
N LEU A 101 -1.66 0.69 -3.76
CA LEU A 101 -2.56 1.07 -4.85
C LEU A 101 -3.17 2.42 -4.56
N LEU A 102 -3.13 3.31 -5.55
CA LEU A 102 -3.69 4.65 -5.50
C LEU A 102 -4.83 4.70 -6.52
N PRO A 103 -6.10 4.54 -6.09
CA PRO A 103 -7.22 4.55 -7.01
C PRO A 103 -7.46 5.93 -7.62
N GLU A 104 -7.85 5.97 -8.89
CA GLU A 104 -8.35 7.13 -9.61
C GLU A 104 -9.88 7.18 -9.62
N THR A 105 -10.43 8.30 -10.02
CA THR A 105 -11.89 8.52 -10.06
C THR A 105 -12.62 7.79 -11.18
N ASP A 106 -11.88 7.33 -12.19
CA ASP A 106 -12.39 6.62 -13.37
C ASP A 106 -12.33 5.08 -13.24
N GLY A 107 -11.97 4.59 -12.05
CA GLY A 107 -11.80 3.16 -11.79
C GLY A 107 -10.41 2.62 -12.13
N ASN A 108 -9.54 3.45 -12.69
CA ASN A 108 -8.11 3.13 -12.82
C ASN A 108 -7.38 3.25 -11.48
N TYR A 109 -6.12 2.83 -11.46
CA TYR A 109 -5.25 2.98 -10.31
C TYR A 109 -3.79 3.13 -10.75
N TYR A 110 -3.02 3.74 -9.89
CA TYR A 110 -1.56 3.69 -9.96
C TYR A 110 -1.00 2.75 -8.90
N ILE A 111 0.21 2.24 -9.16
CA ILE A 111 0.98 1.43 -8.23
C ILE A 111 2.13 2.29 -7.75
N CYS A 112 2.06 2.73 -6.50
CA CYS A 112 3.15 3.44 -5.85
C CYS A 112 4.10 2.41 -5.23
N MET A 113 5.37 2.43 -5.60
CA MET A 113 6.39 1.51 -5.10
C MET A 113 7.52 2.29 -4.42
N ALA A 114 7.75 1.99 -3.16
CA ALA A 114 8.89 2.45 -2.38
C ALA A 114 9.89 1.30 -2.23
N ARG A 115 11.11 1.48 -2.70
CA ARG A 115 12.20 0.52 -2.51
C ARG A 115 13.29 1.15 -1.65
N THR A 116 13.46 0.61 -0.45
CA THR A 116 14.42 1.08 0.53
C THR A 116 15.64 0.16 0.57
N TYR A 117 16.79 0.75 0.55
CA TYR A 117 18.06 0.08 0.81
C TYR A 117 18.53 0.48 2.21
N SER A 118 18.68 -0.53 3.08
CA SER A 118 19.20 -0.35 4.44
C SER A 118 20.72 -0.41 4.38
N GLY A 119 21.34 0.75 4.10
CA GLY A 119 22.78 0.94 4.27
C GLY A 119 23.05 1.37 5.71
N PRO A 120 24.23 1.98 6.00
CA PRO A 120 24.44 2.68 7.25
C PRO A 120 23.33 3.73 7.49
N ILE A 121 22.88 4.38 6.41
CA ILE A 121 21.74 5.30 6.39
C ILE A 121 20.75 4.79 5.34
N PRO A 122 19.46 4.56 5.71
CA PRO A 122 18.46 4.10 4.76
C PRO A 122 18.16 5.13 3.68
N GLU A 123 18.03 4.65 2.45
CA GLU A 123 17.64 5.45 1.30
C GLU A 123 16.49 4.79 0.55
N THR A 124 15.50 5.57 0.12
CA THR A 124 14.34 5.07 -0.59
C THR A 124 14.21 5.68 -1.98
N THR A 125 14.09 4.81 -2.98
CA THR A 125 13.62 5.17 -4.31
C THR A 125 12.12 4.99 -4.40
N LEU A 126 11.41 6.04 -4.81
CA LEU A 126 9.95 6.02 -4.98
C LEU A 126 9.62 6.09 -6.47
N LYS A 127 8.81 5.14 -6.94
CA LYS A 127 8.35 5.04 -8.32
C LYS A 127 6.83 4.91 -8.38
N LEU A 128 6.25 5.43 -9.45
CA LEU A 128 4.85 5.30 -9.76
C LEU A 128 4.68 4.54 -11.08
N TYR A 129 3.83 3.53 -11.09
CA TYR A 129 3.52 2.75 -12.29
C TYR A 129 2.03 2.83 -12.62
N ARG A 130 1.72 2.72 -13.90
CA ARG A 130 0.36 2.44 -14.37
C ARG A 130 0.01 0.97 -14.15
N GLN A 131 -1.24 0.61 -14.41
CA GLN A 131 -1.74 -0.77 -14.29
C GLN A 131 -0.95 -1.77 -15.15
N ASP A 132 -0.42 -1.34 -16.29
CA ASP A 132 0.39 -2.13 -17.21
C ASP A 132 1.88 -2.19 -16.84
N TRP A 133 2.23 -1.69 -15.65
CA TRP A 133 3.60 -1.56 -15.14
C TRP A 133 4.49 -0.59 -15.94
N THR A 134 3.91 0.25 -16.79
CA THR A 134 4.64 1.37 -17.38
C THR A 134 4.95 2.42 -16.32
N GLU A 135 6.22 2.77 -16.17
CA GLU A 135 6.65 3.80 -15.22
C GLU A 135 6.11 5.17 -15.63
N VAL A 136 5.55 5.89 -14.68
CA VAL A 136 5.15 7.29 -14.87
C VAL A 136 6.37 8.16 -14.70
N GLU A 137 6.87 8.70 -15.81
CA GLU A 137 8.06 9.55 -15.82
C GLU A 137 7.81 10.89 -15.10
N GLY A 138 8.84 11.30 -14.38
CA GLY A 138 8.90 12.61 -13.74
C GLY A 138 8.24 12.66 -12.36
N ASN A 139 8.81 13.48 -11.48
CA ASN A 139 8.37 13.64 -10.09
C ASN A 139 7.17 14.61 -9.95
N LYS A 140 6.44 14.92 -11.02
CA LYS A 140 5.34 15.90 -10.98
C LYS A 140 4.11 15.42 -10.22
N TRP A 141 3.98 14.10 -10.05
CA TRP A 141 2.84 13.48 -9.36
C TRP A 141 2.95 13.58 -7.83
N LEU A 142 4.17 13.84 -7.31
CA LEU A 142 4.41 13.95 -5.87
C LEU A 142 5.41 15.07 -5.61
N LYS A 143 5.00 16.07 -4.84
CA LYS A 143 5.92 17.06 -4.30
C LYS A 143 6.67 16.40 -3.14
N ARG A 144 7.95 16.09 -3.36
CA ARG A 144 8.81 15.63 -2.27
C ARG A 144 9.12 16.80 -1.35
N PRO A 145 9.15 16.57 -0.02
CA PRO A 145 9.64 17.59 0.90
C PRO A 145 11.10 17.94 0.58
N GLU A 146 11.42 19.21 0.66
CA GLU A 146 12.79 19.70 0.60
C GLU A 146 13.42 19.66 2.00
N TYR A 147 14.72 19.79 2.07
CA TYR A 147 15.42 19.77 3.36
C TYR A 147 14.84 20.77 4.36
N ASP A 148 14.51 21.97 3.89
CA ASP A 148 13.94 23.03 4.71
C ASP A 148 12.55 22.71 5.30
N ASP A 149 11.80 21.79 4.68
CA ASP A 149 10.48 21.34 5.20
C ASP A 149 10.62 20.51 6.48
N TYR A 150 11.80 19.94 6.76
CA TYR A 150 12.09 19.16 7.96
C TYR A 150 12.63 20.00 9.13
N TRP A 151 12.96 21.27 8.87
CA TRP A 151 13.53 22.13 9.89
C TRP A 151 12.49 23.04 10.50
N GLN A 152 12.28 22.89 11.81
CA GLN A 152 11.65 23.91 12.62
C GLN A 152 12.76 24.65 13.37
N MET A 153 13.02 25.88 12.94
CA MET A 153 14.05 26.70 13.54
C MET A 153 13.65 27.06 14.98
N PRO A 154 14.43 26.70 16.01
CA PRO A 154 14.19 27.23 17.35
C PRO A 154 14.45 28.75 17.34
N ASP A 155 13.59 29.51 18.01
CA ASP A 155 13.71 30.98 18.11
C ASP A 155 15.07 31.47 18.68
N SER A 156 15.84 30.55 19.29
CA SER A 156 17.14 30.83 19.92
C SER A 156 18.36 30.65 19.00
N VAL A 157 18.18 30.16 17.77
CA VAL A 157 19.29 29.88 16.86
C VAL A 157 19.48 31.02 15.87
N SER A 158 20.71 31.49 15.69
CA SER A 158 20.99 32.56 14.73
C SER A 158 20.89 32.09 13.30
N GLU A 159 20.47 32.97 12.37
CA GLU A 159 20.42 32.66 10.93
C GLU A 159 21.79 32.24 10.38
N SER A 160 22.87 32.75 10.97
CA SER A 160 24.24 32.40 10.59
C SER A 160 24.60 30.97 10.97
N ASP A 161 24.12 30.46 12.10
CA ASP A 161 24.35 29.08 12.51
C ASP A 161 23.55 28.11 11.65
N VAL A 162 22.31 28.47 11.33
CA VAL A 162 21.47 27.68 10.40
C VAL A 162 22.13 27.58 9.02
N LYS A 163 22.62 28.70 8.49
CA LYS A 163 23.32 28.71 7.20
C LYS A 163 24.58 27.85 7.23
N ARG A 164 25.32 27.89 8.34
CA ARG A 164 26.51 27.06 8.55
C ARG A 164 26.14 25.57 8.63
N TRP A 165 25.11 25.20 9.36
CA TRP A 165 24.66 23.81 9.44
C TRP A 165 24.18 23.28 8.10
N LYS A 166 23.41 24.07 7.33
CA LYS A 166 23.00 23.69 5.97
C LYS A 166 24.20 23.48 5.04
N GLN A 167 25.26 24.25 5.19
CA GLN A 167 26.49 24.08 4.40
C GLN A 167 27.34 22.87 4.84
N MET A 168 27.20 22.41 6.07
CA MET A 168 27.89 21.21 6.57
C MET A 168 27.19 19.91 6.17
N GLN A 169 25.94 19.96 5.72
CA GLN A 169 25.19 18.79 5.24
C GLN A 169 25.26 18.71 3.71
N ASP A 170 26.33 18.15 3.20
CA ASP A 170 26.53 17.95 1.76
C ASP A 170 25.58 16.91 1.17
N MET A 171 24.99 16.04 1.99
CA MET A 171 24.08 15.00 1.56
C MET A 171 23.05 14.67 2.67
N TYR A 172 21.78 14.66 2.32
CA TYR A 172 20.73 14.14 3.18
C TYR A 172 20.00 13.00 2.47
N LEU A 173 19.72 11.94 3.21
CA LEU A 173 18.98 10.79 2.72
C LEU A 173 17.58 10.79 3.31
N ILE A 174 16.62 10.43 2.49
CA ILE A 174 15.22 10.39 2.89
C ILE A 174 14.74 8.95 2.79
N GLU A 175 14.31 8.44 3.91
CA GLU A 175 13.55 7.20 3.96
C GLU A 175 12.08 7.48 3.70
N VAL A 176 11.47 6.68 2.83
CA VAL A 176 10.04 6.77 2.54
C VAL A 176 9.36 5.49 2.97
N THR A 177 8.25 5.63 3.69
CA THR A 177 7.40 4.53 4.11
C THR A 177 5.98 4.77 3.62
N LEU A 178 5.36 3.72 3.05
CA LEU A 178 3.96 3.74 2.65
C LEU A 178 3.11 3.19 3.79
N SER A 179 2.01 3.89 4.13
CA SER A 179 1.12 3.41 5.18
C SER A 179 0.25 2.26 4.68
N ALA A 180 0.17 1.17 5.47
CA ALA A 180 -0.76 0.08 5.22
C ALA A 180 -2.22 0.53 5.47
N ASP A 181 -2.45 1.36 6.50
CA ASP A 181 -3.78 1.69 7.01
C ASP A 181 -4.36 2.98 6.42
N SER A 182 -3.55 3.75 5.70
CA SER A 182 -3.96 5.03 5.14
C SER A 182 -3.34 5.28 3.76
N ARG A 183 -3.76 6.36 3.09
CA ARG A 183 -3.16 6.83 1.83
C ARG A 183 -2.02 7.82 2.07
N SER A 184 -1.30 7.66 3.17
CA SER A 184 -0.21 8.55 3.54
C SER A 184 1.13 8.01 3.07
N ILE A 185 1.97 8.91 2.60
CA ILE A 185 3.40 8.67 2.34
C ILE A 185 4.16 9.42 3.42
N ILE A 186 4.99 8.72 4.16
CA ILE A 186 5.79 9.27 5.26
C ILE A 186 7.22 9.44 4.76
N PHE A 187 7.71 10.66 4.82
CA PHE A 187 9.10 11.00 4.50
C PHE A 187 9.85 11.25 5.80
N THR A 188 10.91 10.52 6.03
CA THR A 188 11.74 10.65 7.21
C THR A 188 13.14 11.06 6.79
N LEU A 189 13.55 12.24 7.24
CA LEU A 189 14.93 12.69 7.07
C LEU A 189 15.84 11.83 7.96
N GLN A 190 16.84 11.22 7.36
CA GLN A 190 17.83 10.45 8.08
C GLN A 190 19.02 11.37 8.43
N PRO A 191 19.39 11.47 9.72
CA PRO A 191 20.56 12.25 10.11
C PRO A 191 21.80 11.57 9.50
N GLY A 192 22.63 12.36 8.79
CA GLY A 192 23.97 11.90 8.44
C GLY A 192 24.78 11.62 9.70
N GLU A 193 25.64 10.63 9.68
CA GLU A 193 26.59 10.44 10.77
C GLU A 193 27.48 11.69 10.87
N VAL A 194 27.32 12.43 11.97
CA VAL A 194 28.27 13.48 12.32
C VAL A 194 29.33 12.80 13.17
N GLU A 195 30.47 12.42 12.57
CA GLU A 195 31.67 12.08 13.34
C GLU A 195 32.09 13.34 14.11
N TYR A 196 32.10 13.25 15.43
CA TYR A 196 32.62 14.26 16.36
C TYR A 196 34.11 14.07 16.58
#